data_a6b3b5fd322434e9bf17118d928b77ba
#
_entry.id   a6b3b5fd322434e9bf17118d928b77ba
#
_cell.length_a   1.000
_cell.length_b   1.000
_cell.length_c   1.000
_cell.angle_alpha   90.00
_cell.angle_beta   90.00
_cell.angle_gamma   90.00
#
_symmetry.space_group_name_H-M   'P 1'
#
loop_
_entity.id
_entity.type
_entity.pdbx_description
1 polymer ?
#
loop_
_entity_poly.entity_id
_entity_poly.type
_entity_poly.pdbx_seq_one_letter_code
_entity_poly.pdbx_strand_id
1 'polypeptide(L)'
;MTQGTPPGQEAPAIPLGDGAPSPPLDTSSERRFGIKSSLRAHAARGTLINTAFLVALSGLGLVRSFVLAALLTRADYGLWGVLAVSLGTLVWLKDVGIGDKYIQQDEEDQEAAFQKAFTLELVLNGVMVLLLAASLPVFALIYGLPELIPPGLVVLVILLAAVFQTPLWVFYRRMQFVRQRMLQAIDPIVATVVSIALAVAGAGYWALILGPVVGACAAAAAAIRYSPFKLRLRYEKGTLRSYASFSWPLFVSSGARVVIAQSAVLATEGHLGLAAAGAIALASTITSFTDRVDHLISGTLYPAICSIKEKTALLHESFVKSNRLALMWAVPFGAGLTLFCSDLVRFGIGEQWRPAVEVLQVYGISAAISHIGFNWDAYYRARGETRPMAVASIAAMVAFLATGIPLLFVYGLRGFAVGVALQGFVHLSFRVHYLRQLFPAFDFVRHASRALAPTIPGLVLVLALRAVGPGDRTLGLALGELALFVGVTAAGTWYLESGLLREAASYVSARRPAKARAGINA
;
A
#
# COMPACT_ATOMS: atom_id res chain seq x y z
N MET A 1 -0.10 -22.78 -57.70
CA MET A 1 1.01 -23.50 -57.04
C MET A 1 1.06 -23.03 -55.60
N THR A 2 0.41 -23.81 -54.74
CA THR A 2 0.30 -23.61 -53.30
C THR A 2 1.46 -24.32 -52.61
N GLN A 3 2.31 -23.57 -51.91
CA GLN A 3 3.27 -24.22 -51.01
C GLN A 3 2.73 -24.19 -49.59
N GLY A 4 2.52 -25.37 -49.04
CA GLY A 4 2.03 -25.62 -47.70
C GLY A 4 3.10 -25.36 -46.64
N THR A 5 2.67 -24.82 -45.53
CA THR A 5 3.42 -24.69 -44.28
C THR A 5 3.44 -26.03 -43.52
N PRO A 6 4.56 -26.47 -42.97
CA PRO A 6 4.60 -27.72 -42.19
C PRO A 6 4.00 -27.53 -40.78
N PRO A 7 3.35 -28.57 -40.21
CA PRO A 7 2.78 -28.52 -38.86
C PRO A 7 3.82 -28.85 -37.77
N GLY A 8 3.66 -28.19 -36.62
CA GLY A 8 4.06 -28.73 -35.33
C GLY A 8 5.53 -28.57 -34.92
N GLN A 9 5.85 -27.45 -34.29
CA GLN A 9 6.87 -27.45 -33.23
C GLN A 9 6.17 -27.09 -31.91
N GLU A 10 5.88 -28.12 -31.13
CA GLU A 10 5.52 -27.98 -29.73
C GLU A 10 6.68 -27.29 -29.01
N ALA A 11 6.38 -26.19 -28.35
CA ALA A 11 7.33 -25.52 -27.48
C ALA A 11 7.72 -26.48 -26.33
N PRO A 12 9.01 -26.70 -26.04
CA PRO A 12 9.42 -27.63 -25.00
C PRO A 12 8.92 -27.13 -23.63
N ALA A 13 8.25 -28.03 -22.92
CA ALA A 13 7.89 -27.86 -21.52
C ALA A 13 9.14 -27.59 -20.70
N ILE A 14 9.21 -26.44 -20.03
CA ILE A 14 10.32 -26.08 -19.15
C ILE A 14 10.19 -26.96 -17.89
N PRO A 15 11.15 -27.86 -17.60
CA PRO A 15 11.12 -28.65 -16.39
C PRO A 15 11.33 -27.74 -15.18
N LEU A 16 10.44 -27.82 -14.20
CA LEU A 16 10.63 -27.29 -12.85
C LEU A 16 11.63 -28.22 -12.12
N GLY A 17 12.91 -28.11 -12.46
CA GLY A 17 13.98 -28.93 -11.91
C GLY A 17 15.04 -28.08 -11.23
N ASP A 18 15.45 -28.58 -10.10
CA ASP A 18 16.44 -28.08 -9.16
C ASP A 18 17.78 -27.69 -9.83
N GLY A 19 18.33 -26.54 -9.40
CA GLY A 19 19.78 -26.34 -9.47
C GLY A 19 20.39 -25.75 -10.72
N ALA A 20 19.64 -25.06 -11.60
CA ALA A 20 20.28 -24.33 -12.71
C ALA A 20 21.07 -23.11 -12.21
N PRO A 21 22.35 -22.93 -12.63
CA PRO A 21 23.13 -21.74 -12.28
C PRO A 21 22.44 -20.49 -12.81
N SER A 22 22.42 -19.44 -11.97
CA SER A 22 21.83 -18.14 -12.32
C SER A 22 22.39 -17.64 -13.66
N PRO A 23 21.56 -17.19 -14.60
CA PRO A 23 22.05 -16.62 -15.86
C PRO A 23 23.00 -15.45 -15.56
N PRO A 24 24.02 -15.22 -16.41
CA PRO A 24 25.01 -14.18 -16.20
C PRO A 24 24.34 -12.81 -16.07
N LEU A 25 24.88 -11.97 -15.19
CA LEU A 25 24.42 -10.61 -14.92
C LEU A 25 24.31 -9.81 -16.24
N ASP A 26 23.12 -9.31 -16.50
CA ASP A 26 22.86 -8.44 -17.64
C ASP A 26 23.57 -7.09 -17.41
N THR A 27 24.63 -6.83 -18.17
CA THR A 27 25.42 -5.60 -18.11
C THR A 27 24.59 -4.33 -18.35
N SER A 28 23.37 -4.46 -18.91
CA SER A 28 22.42 -3.36 -19.10
C SER A 28 21.83 -2.87 -17.78
N SER A 29 21.64 -3.77 -16.81
CA SER A 29 21.11 -3.43 -15.47
C SER A 29 22.17 -2.74 -14.59
N GLU A 30 23.44 -3.06 -14.75
CA GLU A 30 24.53 -2.37 -14.04
C GLU A 30 24.67 -0.91 -14.51
N ARG A 31 24.57 -0.65 -15.81
CA ARG A 31 24.62 0.72 -16.35
C ARG A 31 23.42 1.56 -15.93
N ARG A 32 22.22 0.94 -15.84
CA ARG A 32 20.95 1.64 -15.59
C ARG A 32 20.71 1.95 -14.12
N PHE A 33 21.12 1.05 -13.21
CA PHE A 33 20.80 1.12 -11.76
C PHE A 33 22.04 1.09 -10.85
N GLY A 34 23.24 0.91 -11.38
CA GLY A 34 24.49 0.84 -10.60
C GLY A 34 24.58 -0.36 -9.66
N ILE A 35 23.92 -1.47 -9.98
CA ILE A 35 23.81 -2.66 -9.11
C ILE A 35 24.86 -3.69 -9.51
N LYS A 36 25.79 -3.98 -8.59
CA LYS A 36 26.87 -4.97 -8.77
C LYS A 36 26.51 -6.40 -8.31
N SER A 37 25.29 -6.63 -7.78
CA SER A 37 24.82 -7.93 -7.30
C SER A 37 23.52 -8.32 -7.99
N SER A 38 23.05 -9.58 -7.82
CA SER A 38 21.82 -10.01 -8.47
C SER A 38 20.64 -9.14 -8.00
N LEU A 39 19.81 -8.68 -8.94
CA LEU A 39 18.64 -7.85 -8.70
C LEU A 39 17.69 -8.48 -7.66
N ARG A 40 17.56 -9.82 -7.69
CA ARG A 40 16.74 -10.58 -6.74
C ARG A 40 17.25 -10.45 -5.30
N ALA A 41 18.57 -10.60 -5.09
CA ALA A 41 19.18 -10.45 -3.76
C ALA A 41 19.06 -9.01 -3.24
N HIS A 42 19.18 -8.01 -4.13
CA HIS A 42 19.00 -6.59 -3.78
C HIS A 42 17.56 -6.28 -3.37
N ALA A 43 16.59 -6.77 -4.12
CA ALA A 43 15.15 -6.60 -3.81
C ALA A 43 14.79 -7.27 -2.47
N ALA A 44 15.22 -8.52 -2.25
CA ALA A 44 14.96 -9.24 -1.00
C ALA A 44 15.58 -8.55 0.22
N ARG A 45 16.84 -8.06 0.09
CA ARG A 45 17.49 -7.26 1.13
C ARG A 45 16.75 -5.94 1.38
N GLY A 46 16.27 -5.29 0.32
CA GLY A 46 15.45 -4.09 0.41
C GLY A 46 14.16 -4.34 1.19
N THR A 47 13.47 -5.45 0.92
CA THR A 47 12.26 -5.84 1.65
C THR A 47 12.53 -6.00 3.14
N LEU A 48 13.60 -6.69 3.53
CA LEU A 48 13.96 -6.87 4.94
C LEU A 48 14.26 -5.52 5.63
N ILE A 49 15.04 -4.65 4.99
CA ILE A 49 15.34 -3.32 5.50
C ILE A 49 14.05 -2.51 5.66
N ASN A 50 13.21 -2.51 4.62
CA ASN A 50 11.94 -1.80 4.65
C ASN A 50 11.01 -2.31 5.76
N THR A 51 10.95 -3.63 5.97
CA THR A 51 10.16 -4.23 7.05
C THR A 51 10.67 -3.80 8.42
N ALA A 52 11.97 -3.86 8.66
CA ALA A 52 12.56 -3.44 9.92
C ALA A 52 12.27 -1.95 10.24
N PHE A 53 12.44 -1.07 9.24
CA PHE A 53 12.09 0.35 9.39
C PHE A 53 10.59 0.56 9.59
N LEU A 54 9.72 -0.17 8.86
CA LEU A 54 8.28 -0.08 9.02
C LEU A 54 7.85 -0.43 10.44
N VAL A 55 8.36 -1.53 10.99
CA VAL A 55 8.05 -1.96 12.36
C VAL A 55 8.54 -0.93 13.38
N ALA A 56 9.78 -0.48 13.24
CA ALA A 56 10.36 0.51 14.16
C ALA A 56 9.59 1.85 14.15
N LEU A 57 9.28 2.38 12.95
CA LEU A 57 8.57 3.65 12.81
C LEU A 57 7.09 3.54 13.20
N SER A 58 6.45 2.38 12.96
CA SER A 58 5.10 2.12 13.45
C SER A 58 5.05 2.06 14.98
N GLY A 59 6.04 1.42 15.62
CA GLY A 59 6.19 1.41 17.07
C GLY A 59 6.37 2.83 17.63
N LEU A 60 7.23 3.63 16.99
CA LEU A 60 7.42 5.03 17.36
C LEU A 60 6.12 5.84 17.25
N GLY A 61 5.36 5.63 16.16
CA GLY A 61 4.05 6.28 15.96
C GLY A 61 3.02 5.89 17.03
N LEU A 62 3.00 4.62 17.45
CA LEU A 62 2.14 4.16 18.54
C LEU A 62 2.52 4.84 19.87
N VAL A 63 3.79 4.84 20.22
CA VAL A 63 4.29 5.51 21.44
C VAL A 63 3.89 6.98 21.42
N ARG A 64 4.16 7.69 20.31
CA ARG A 64 3.74 9.09 20.15
C ARG A 64 2.24 9.26 20.39
N SER A 65 1.41 8.40 19.78
CA SER A 65 -0.05 8.50 19.89
C SER A 65 -0.53 8.32 21.32
N PHE A 66 0.01 7.33 22.05
CA PHE A 66 -0.33 7.12 23.46
C PHE A 66 0.10 8.27 24.37
N VAL A 67 1.33 8.77 24.19
CA VAL A 67 1.84 9.90 24.98
C VAL A 67 1.03 11.16 24.73
N LEU A 68 0.73 11.47 23.47
CA LEU A 68 -0.10 12.63 23.15
C LEU A 68 -1.53 12.48 23.66
N ALA A 69 -2.12 11.27 23.60
CA ALA A 69 -3.44 11.01 24.15
C ALA A 69 -3.52 11.19 25.68
N ALA A 70 -2.42 10.95 26.38
CA ALA A 70 -2.32 11.18 27.83
C ALA A 70 -2.14 12.66 28.20
N LEU A 71 -1.54 13.47 27.31
CA LEU A 71 -1.20 14.87 27.57
C LEU A 71 -2.22 15.89 27.04
N LEU A 72 -2.95 15.53 25.98
CA LEU A 72 -3.85 16.44 25.27
C LEU A 72 -5.32 16.18 25.61
N THR A 73 -6.16 17.20 25.46
CA THR A 73 -7.59 17.13 25.71
C THR A 73 -8.35 16.52 24.51
N ARG A 74 -9.60 16.08 24.75
CA ARG A 74 -10.49 15.60 23.69
C ARG A 74 -10.81 16.70 22.67
N ALA A 75 -10.86 17.97 23.08
CA ALA A 75 -11.09 19.11 22.20
C ALA A 75 -9.92 19.33 21.24
N ASP A 76 -8.67 19.20 21.74
CA ASP A 76 -7.46 19.29 20.89
C ASP A 76 -7.46 18.22 19.78
N TYR A 77 -7.81 16.97 20.15
CA TYR A 77 -7.97 15.89 19.17
C TYR A 77 -9.14 16.09 18.22
N GLY A 78 -10.23 16.72 18.70
CA GLY A 78 -11.39 17.04 17.87
C GLY A 78 -11.03 17.99 16.72
N LEU A 79 -10.38 19.10 17.03
CA LEU A 79 -9.94 20.08 16.04
C LEU A 79 -8.97 19.46 15.01
N TRP A 80 -7.98 18.70 15.51
CA TRP A 80 -7.05 17.96 14.65
C TRP A 80 -7.78 16.93 13.78
N GLY A 81 -8.74 16.20 14.34
CA GLY A 81 -9.52 15.19 13.61
C GLY A 81 -10.28 15.78 12.43
N VAL A 82 -10.96 16.92 12.63
CA VAL A 82 -11.66 17.65 11.55
C VAL A 82 -10.68 18.06 10.45
N LEU A 83 -9.52 18.63 10.82
CA LEU A 83 -8.48 18.99 9.85
C LEU A 83 -7.95 17.77 9.07
N ALA A 84 -7.63 16.70 9.77
CA ALA A 84 -7.08 15.50 9.19
C ALA A 84 -8.03 14.85 8.18
N VAL A 85 -9.33 14.79 8.49
CA VAL A 85 -10.36 14.25 7.59
C VAL A 85 -10.58 15.18 6.41
N SER A 86 -10.75 16.49 6.64
CA SER A 86 -11.05 17.46 5.58
C SER A 86 -9.92 17.60 4.55
N LEU A 87 -8.67 17.72 5.00
CA LEU A 87 -7.53 17.87 4.11
C LEU A 87 -6.95 16.54 3.64
N GLY A 88 -6.96 15.51 4.51
CA GLY A 88 -6.29 14.24 4.25
C GLY A 88 -6.84 13.48 3.04
N THR A 89 -8.16 13.46 2.84
CA THR A 89 -8.76 12.82 1.65
C THR A 89 -8.44 13.57 0.36
N LEU A 90 -8.39 14.90 0.40
CA LEU A 90 -8.05 15.70 -0.78
C LEU A 90 -6.58 15.55 -1.16
N VAL A 91 -5.69 15.28 -0.21
CA VAL A 91 -4.27 15.00 -0.49
C VAL A 91 -4.07 13.78 -1.37
N TRP A 92 -5.00 12.80 -1.36
CA TRP A 92 -4.91 11.66 -2.29
C TRP A 92 -4.93 12.07 -3.77
N LEU A 93 -5.51 13.22 -4.09
CA LEU A 93 -5.55 13.73 -5.47
C LEU A 93 -4.16 14.09 -6.02
N LYS A 94 -3.17 14.34 -5.13
CA LYS A 94 -1.78 14.60 -5.56
C LYS A 94 -1.02 13.32 -5.95
N ASP A 95 -1.53 12.12 -5.59
CA ASP A 95 -0.87 10.85 -5.89
C ASP A 95 -1.01 10.48 -7.37
N VAL A 96 -0.39 11.29 -8.22
CA VAL A 96 -0.43 11.16 -9.68
C VAL A 96 0.80 10.46 -10.27
N GLY A 97 1.68 9.94 -9.44
CA GLY A 97 2.79 9.08 -9.85
C GLY A 97 3.95 9.80 -10.55
N ILE A 98 4.21 11.09 -10.25
CA ILE A 98 5.38 11.79 -10.80
C ILE A 98 6.67 11.07 -10.40
N GLY A 99 6.80 10.66 -9.13
CA GLY A 99 7.93 9.85 -8.66
C GLY A 99 8.05 8.51 -9.37
N ASP A 100 6.93 7.81 -9.62
CA ASP A 100 6.90 6.55 -10.35
C ASP A 100 7.37 6.72 -11.80
N LYS A 101 6.93 7.80 -12.46
CA LYS A 101 7.35 8.13 -13.82
C LYS A 101 8.85 8.46 -13.87
N TYR A 102 9.38 9.18 -12.86
CA TYR A 102 10.81 9.42 -12.74
C TYR A 102 11.60 8.11 -12.57
N ILE A 103 11.10 7.14 -11.82
CA ILE A 103 11.76 5.84 -11.65
C ILE A 103 11.71 5.02 -12.93
N GLN A 104 10.59 5.10 -13.66
CA GLN A 104 10.31 4.33 -14.87
C GLN A 104 11.04 4.86 -16.12
N GLN A 105 11.34 6.18 -16.17
CA GLN A 105 11.94 6.83 -17.33
C GLN A 105 13.36 6.31 -17.64
N ASP A 106 13.80 6.47 -18.90
CA ASP A 106 15.06 5.95 -19.45
C ASP A 106 15.96 7.05 -20.05
N GLU A 107 15.80 8.31 -19.63
CA GLU A 107 16.65 9.41 -20.09
C GLU A 107 18.12 9.14 -19.71
N GLU A 108 19.06 9.46 -20.62
CA GLU A 108 20.49 9.26 -20.37
C GLU A 108 21.00 10.24 -19.32
N ASP A 109 20.59 11.52 -19.39
CA ASP A 109 20.91 12.54 -18.39
C ASP A 109 19.97 12.44 -17.19
N GLN A 110 20.37 11.67 -16.19
CA GLN A 110 19.57 11.43 -14.98
C GLN A 110 19.42 12.67 -14.10
N GLU A 111 20.36 13.63 -14.13
CA GLU A 111 20.22 14.89 -13.40
C GLU A 111 19.17 15.77 -14.06
N ALA A 112 19.19 15.87 -15.38
CA ALA A 112 18.16 16.60 -16.12
C ALA A 112 16.77 16.00 -15.92
N ALA A 113 16.64 14.67 -15.99
CA ALA A 113 15.40 13.96 -15.73
C ALA A 113 14.86 14.23 -14.33
N PHE A 114 15.74 14.23 -13.32
CA PHE A 114 15.38 14.57 -11.94
C PHE A 114 14.90 16.02 -11.83
N GLN A 115 15.60 16.99 -12.42
CA GLN A 115 15.24 18.41 -12.37
C GLN A 115 13.88 18.69 -13.03
N LYS A 116 13.57 18.00 -14.15
CA LYS A 116 12.26 18.07 -14.79
C LYS A 116 11.16 17.52 -13.89
N ALA A 117 11.36 16.34 -13.28
CA ALA A 117 10.41 15.72 -12.35
C ALA A 117 10.20 16.59 -11.09
N PHE A 118 11.27 17.12 -10.51
CA PHE A 118 11.23 18.07 -9.39
C PHE A 118 10.39 19.32 -9.72
N THR A 119 10.57 19.87 -10.92
CA THR A 119 9.79 21.04 -11.36
C THR A 119 8.31 20.73 -11.44
N LEU A 120 7.95 19.57 -12.00
CA LEU A 120 6.55 19.14 -12.09
C LEU A 120 5.93 18.89 -10.72
N GLU A 121 6.68 18.26 -9.81
CA GLU A 121 6.22 18.02 -8.43
C GLU A 121 6.02 19.34 -7.68
N LEU A 122 6.90 20.32 -7.87
CA LEU A 122 6.76 21.66 -7.27
C LEU A 122 5.51 22.37 -7.78
N VAL A 123 5.26 22.34 -9.10
CA VAL A 123 4.06 22.96 -9.69
C VAL A 123 2.80 22.28 -9.17
N LEU A 124 2.75 20.94 -9.18
CA LEU A 124 1.58 20.18 -8.71
C LEU A 124 1.28 20.48 -7.23
N ASN A 125 2.29 20.38 -6.35
CA ASN A 125 2.09 20.66 -4.93
C ASN A 125 1.77 22.14 -4.69
N GLY A 126 2.34 23.08 -5.45
CA GLY A 126 1.99 24.49 -5.39
C GLY A 126 0.51 24.74 -5.73
N VAL A 127 0.02 24.15 -6.83
CA VAL A 127 -1.41 24.21 -7.19
C VAL A 127 -2.27 23.59 -6.11
N MET A 128 -1.86 22.43 -5.57
CA MET A 128 -2.59 21.73 -4.50
C MET A 128 -2.67 22.57 -3.22
N VAL A 129 -1.56 23.22 -2.82
CA VAL A 129 -1.54 24.12 -1.66
C VAL A 129 -2.53 25.28 -1.86
N LEU A 130 -2.58 25.88 -3.05
CA LEU A 130 -3.53 26.95 -3.35
C LEU A 130 -4.99 26.48 -3.30
N LEU A 131 -5.28 25.31 -3.88
CA LEU A 131 -6.62 24.73 -3.86
C LEU A 131 -7.06 24.38 -2.43
N LEU A 132 -6.18 23.76 -1.63
CA LEU A 132 -6.48 23.40 -0.25
C LEU A 132 -6.60 24.65 0.64
N ALA A 133 -5.76 25.65 0.45
CA ALA A 133 -5.89 26.93 1.16
C ALA A 133 -7.23 27.61 0.85
N ALA A 134 -7.65 27.61 -0.43
CA ALA A 134 -8.94 28.14 -0.83
C ALA A 134 -10.14 27.32 -0.29
N SER A 135 -9.96 26.03 0.00
CA SER A 135 -11.00 25.18 0.60
C SER A 135 -11.17 25.36 2.11
N LEU A 136 -10.16 25.88 2.81
CA LEU A 136 -10.20 26.05 4.28
C LEU A 136 -11.37 26.92 4.76
N PRO A 137 -11.66 28.11 4.18
CA PRO A 137 -12.82 28.89 4.57
C PRO A 137 -14.15 28.14 4.38
N VAL A 138 -14.24 27.31 3.33
CA VAL A 138 -15.43 26.49 3.07
C VAL A 138 -15.61 25.44 4.18
N PHE A 139 -14.54 24.74 4.56
CA PHE A 139 -14.59 23.80 5.69
C PHE A 139 -14.90 24.51 7.02
N ALA A 140 -14.26 25.67 7.27
CA ALA A 140 -14.54 26.46 8.47
C ALA A 140 -16.03 26.85 8.57
N LEU A 141 -16.66 27.19 7.43
CA LEU A 141 -18.10 27.50 7.34
C LEU A 141 -18.96 26.25 7.57
N ILE A 142 -18.64 25.14 6.92
CA ILE A 142 -19.41 23.88 7.03
C ILE A 142 -19.40 23.36 8.47
N TYR A 143 -18.25 23.36 9.12
CA TYR A 143 -18.12 22.88 10.50
C TYR A 143 -18.42 23.93 11.56
N GLY A 144 -18.66 25.21 11.19
CA GLY A 144 -18.85 26.30 12.14
C GLY A 144 -17.63 26.59 13.01
N LEU A 145 -16.42 26.27 12.52
CA LEU A 145 -15.16 26.35 13.25
C LEU A 145 -14.14 27.26 12.52
N PRO A 146 -14.22 28.59 12.67
CA PRO A 146 -13.27 29.51 12.03
C PRO A 146 -11.83 29.31 12.50
N GLU A 147 -11.65 28.71 13.67
CA GLU A 147 -10.34 28.36 14.26
C GLU A 147 -9.58 27.30 13.42
N LEU A 148 -10.21 26.65 12.45
CA LEU A 148 -9.57 25.67 11.56
C LEU A 148 -8.60 26.34 10.54
N ILE A 149 -8.79 27.63 10.22
CA ILE A 149 -8.04 28.29 9.15
C ILE A 149 -6.55 28.42 9.49
N PRO A 150 -6.12 28.98 10.65
CA PRO A 150 -4.70 29.13 10.95
C PRO A 150 -3.96 27.79 11.00
N PRO A 151 -4.40 26.76 11.74
CA PRO A 151 -3.73 25.48 11.78
C PRO A 151 -3.76 24.76 10.42
N GLY A 152 -4.84 24.91 9.65
CA GLY A 152 -4.94 24.38 8.30
C GLY A 152 -3.88 24.93 7.36
N LEU A 153 -3.67 26.25 7.35
CA LEU A 153 -2.61 26.89 6.57
C LEU A 153 -1.21 26.39 6.97
N VAL A 154 -0.96 26.20 8.27
CA VAL A 154 0.33 25.68 8.76
C VAL A 154 0.56 24.24 8.31
N VAL A 155 -0.47 23.38 8.32
CA VAL A 155 -0.38 21.98 7.83
C VAL A 155 0.01 21.93 6.35
N LEU A 156 -0.42 22.89 5.52
CA LEU A 156 -0.07 22.92 4.09
C LEU A 156 1.43 23.04 3.82
N VAL A 157 2.22 23.53 4.79
CA VAL A 157 3.69 23.57 4.72
C VAL A 157 4.26 22.15 4.50
N ILE A 158 3.60 21.11 5.01
CA ILE A 158 4.01 19.70 4.80
C ILE A 158 4.04 19.34 3.30
N LEU A 159 3.08 19.83 2.51
CA LEU A 159 3.04 19.60 1.08
C LEU A 159 4.23 20.25 0.36
N LEU A 160 4.58 21.47 0.76
CA LEU A 160 5.77 22.15 0.22
C LEU A 160 7.05 21.44 0.65
N ALA A 161 7.16 21.04 1.90
CA ALA A 161 8.30 20.27 2.40
C ALA A 161 8.46 18.94 1.66
N ALA A 162 7.35 18.28 1.29
CA ALA A 162 7.38 17.02 0.54
C ALA A 162 8.05 17.18 -0.84
N VAL A 163 7.91 18.33 -1.50
CA VAL A 163 8.59 18.63 -2.78
C VAL A 163 10.12 18.54 -2.61
N PHE A 164 10.63 19.08 -1.52
CA PHE A 164 12.08 19.06 -1.25
C PHE A 164 12.60 17.70 -0.76
N GLN A 165 11.71 16.73 -0.55
CA GLN A 165 12.06 15.34 -0.28
C GLN A 165 12.20 14.49 -1.57
N THR A 166 11.96 15.05 -2.76
CA THR A 166 12.12 14.37 -4.06
C THR A 166 13.52 13.74 -4.28
N PRO A 167 14.65 14.23 -3.70
CA PRO A 167 15.93 13.53 -3.78
C PRO A 167 15.88 12.06 -3.30
N LEU A 168 14.90 11.70 -2.46
CA LEU A 168 14.68 10.31 -2.03
C LEU A 168 14.35 9.38 -3.20
N TRP A 169 13.74 9.89 -4.27
CA TRP A 169 13.45 9.13 -5.48
C TRP A 169 14.72 8.66 -6.19
N VAL A 170 15.80 9.44 -6.12
CA VAL A 170 17.10 9.06 -6.70
C VAL A 170 17.68 7.86 -5.96
N PHE A 171 17.64 7.88 -4.62
CA PHE A 171 18.08 6.75 -3.81
C PHE A 171 17.19 5.52 -4.04
N TYR A 172 15.87 5.72 -4.16
CA TYR A 172 14.92 4.65 -4.44
C TYR A 172 15.16 4.03 -5.82
N ARG A 173 15.32 4.85 -6.88
CA ARG A 173 15.65 4.38 -8.22
C ARG A 173 16.96 3.58 -8.24
N ARG A 174 17.98 4.03 -7.48
CA ARG A 174 19.26 3.33 -7.33
C ARG A 174 19.22 2.15 -6.35
N MET A 175 18.05 1.79 -5.84
CA MET A 175 17.83 0.75 -4.81
C MET A 175 18.72 0.91 -3.56
N GLN A 176 19.07 2.15 -3.19
CA GLN A 176 19.82 2.48 -1.98
C GLN A 176 18.88 2.59 -0.77
N PHE A 177 18.18 1.50 -0.46
CA PHE A 177 17.10 1.47 0.52
C PHE A 177 17.53 1.94 1.91
N VAL A 178 18.74 1.63 2.37
CA VAL A 178 19.23 2.07 3.70
C VAL A 178 19.26 3.60 3.78
N ARG A 179 19.90 4.26 2.79
CA ARG A 179 19.98 5.74 2.77
C ARG A 179 18.61 6.38 2.66
N GLN A 180 17.77 5.84 1.77
CA GLN A 180 16.40 6.30 1.61
C GLN A 180 15.63 6.24 2.94
N ARG A 181 15.65 5.10 3.62
CA ARG A 181 14.92 4.90 4.88
C ARG A 181 15.48 5.70 6.05
N MET A 182 16.79 5.84 6.15
CA MET A 182 17.39 6.71 7.16
C MET A 182 16.93 8.16 7.02
N LEU A 183 16.90 8.70 5.80
CA LEU A 183 16.40 10.06 5.56
C LEU A 183 14.88 10.17 5.81
N GLN A 184 14.09 9.16 5.42
CA GLN A 184 12.67 9.12 5.72
C GLN A 184 12.34 9.00 7.20
N ALA A 185 13.22 8.40 8.01
CA ALA A 185 13.03 8.28 9.45
C ALA A 185 13.18 9.60 10.21
N ILE A 186 13.83 10.60 9.62
CA ILE A 186 14.03 11.93 10.25
C ILE A 186 12.69 12.58 10.55
N ASP A 187 11.74 12.55 9.61
CA ASP A 187 10.41 13.13 9.80
C ASP A 187 9.69 12.55 11.04
N PRO A 188 9.36 11.25 11.12
CA PRO A 188 8.63 10.72 12.26
C PRO A 188 9.39 10.83 13.60
N ILE A 189 10.72 10.79 13.59
CA ILE A 189 11.53 10.97 14.81
C ILE A 189 11.42 12.42 15.30
N VAL A 190 11.69 13.39 14.44
CA VAL A 190 11.61 14.82 14.79
C VAL A 190 10.19 15.21 15.16
N ALA A 191 9.21 14.76 14.36
CA ALA A 191 7.80 15.00 14.64
C ALA A 191 7.38 14.46 16.01
N THR A 192 7.87 13.29 16.41
CA THR A 192 7.57 12.70 17.73
C THR A 192 8.16 13.55 18.86
N VAL A 193 9.45 13.89 18.75
CA VAL A 193 10.14 14.68 19.79
C VAL A 193 9.49 16.05 19.95
N VAL A 194 9.24 16.76 18.84
CA VAL A 194 8.63 18.09 18.85
C VAL A 194 7.20 18.05 19.34
N SER A 195 6.37 17.10 18.87
CA SER A 195 4.99 16.96 19.34
C SER A 195 4.92 16.74 20.85
N ILE A 196 5.74 15.83 21.39
CA ILE A 196 5.75 15.54 22.84
C ILE A 196 6.24 16.75 23.62
N ALA A 197 7.31 17.42 23.17
CA ALA A 197 7.82 18.61 23.82
C ALA A 197 6.78 19.74 23.89
N LEU A 198 6.07 20.00 22.78
CA LEU A 198 5.01 21.01 22.73
C LEU A 198 3.80 20.63 23.58
N ALA A 199 3.41 19.34 23.62
CA ALA A 199 2.33 18.87 24.47
C ALA A 199 2.66 19.05 25.97
N VAL A 200 3.88 18.71 26.38
CA VAL A 200 4.37 18.94 27.76
C VAL A 200 4.41 20.44 28.10
N ALA A 201 4.75 21.28 27.11
CA ALA A 201 4.75 22.75 27.28
C ALA A 201 3.33 23.36 27.29
N GLY A 202 2.25 22.55 27.13
CA GLY A 202 0.87 23.03 27.17
C GLY A 202 0.39 23.71 25.89
N ALA A 203 1.01 23.43 24.74
CA ALA A 203 0.63 24.02 23.45
C ALA A 203 -0.69 23.48 22.86
N GLY A 204 -1.38 22.54 23.54
CA GLY A 204 -2.66 21.98 23.11
C GLY A 204 -2.59 21.33 21.71
N TYR A 205 -3.62 21.58 20.89
CA TYR A 205 -3.69 21.02 19.54
C TYR A 205 -2.52 21.39 18.61
N TRP A 206 -1.80 22.50 18.90
CA TRP A 206 -0.61 22.88 18.14
C TRP A 206 0.50 21.84 18.21
N ALA A 207 0.56 21.02 19.25
CA ALA A 207 1.51 19.92 19.33
C ALA A 207 1.28 18.86 18.23
N LEU A 208 0.00 18.61 17.84
CA LEU A 208 -0.38 17.69 16.79
C LEU A 208 -0.06 18.24 15.39
N ILE A 209 0.05 19.56 15.25
CA ILE A 209 0.24 20.27 13.98
C ILE A 209 1.72 20.58 13.75
N LEU A 210 2.35 21.29 14.69
CA LEU A 210 3.73 21.76 14.53
C LEU A 210 4.75 20.60 14.54
N GLY A 211 4.48 19.52 15.29
CA GLY A 211 5.37 18.37 15.27
C GLY A 211 5.57 17.79 13.88
N PRO A 212 4.52 17.35 13.16
CA PRO A 212 4.63 16.90 11.77
C PRO A 212 5.21 17.94 10.81
N VAL A 213 4.87 19.23 10.96
CA VAL A 213 5.41 20.30 10.12
C VAL A 213 6.91 20.42 10.28
N VAL A 214 7.41 20.47 11.53
CA VAL A 214 8.85 20.55 11.82
C VAL A 214 9.56 19.26 11.36
N GLY A 215 8.94 18.10 11.56
CA GLY A 215 9.45 16.82 11.07
C GLY A 215 9.64 16.80 9.56
N ALA A 216 8.60 17.19 8.80
CA ALA A 216 8.65 17.27 7.34
C ALA A 216 9.71 18.28 6.85
N CYS A 217 9.83 19.44 7.50
CA CYS A 217 10.85 20.43 7.18
C CYS A 217 12.27 19.90 7.46
N ALA A 218 12.47 19.20 8.59
CA ALA A 218 13.75 18.58 8.91
C ALA A 218 14.15 17.50 7.90
N ALA A 219 13.20 16.65 7.49
CA ALA A 219 13.42 15.65 6.45
C ALA A 219 13.73 16.30 5.09
N ALA A 220 13.03 17.38 4.74
CA ALA A 220 13.30 18.16 3.53
C ALA A 220 14.71 18.75 3.55
N ALA A 221 15.12 19.39 4.65
CA ALA A 221 16.46 19.94 4.81
C ALA A 221 17.56 18.85 4.68
N ALA A 222 17.33 17.68 5.30
CA ALA A 222 18.23 16.54 5.16
C ALA A 222 18.26 16.00 3.72
N ALA A 223 17.11 15.88 3.06
CA ALA A 223 17.03 15.42 1.68
C ALA A 223 17.78 16.35 0.72
N ILE A 224 17.67 17.68 0.90
CA ILE A 224 18.43 18.68 0.14
C ILE A 224 19.93 18.51 0.39
N ARG A 225 20.34 18.41 1.68
CA ARG A 225 21.76 18.32 2.08
C ARG A 225 22.47 17.10 1.51
N TYR A 226 21.75 15.97 1.42
CA TYR A 226 22.27 14.68 0.91
C TYR A 226 21.85 14.39 -0.52
N SER A 227 21.26 15.37 -1.23
CA SER A 227 20.80 15.17 -2.61
C SER A 227 21.96 14.82 -3.54
N PRO A 228 21.87 13.74 -4.35
CA PRO A 228 22.88 13.41 -5.32
C PRO A 228 22.92 14.37 -6.51
N PHE A 229 21.81 15.09 -6.76
CA PHE A 229 21.63 16.01 -7.87
C PHE A 229 21.23 17.40 -7.38
N LYS A 230 21.54 18.43 -8.17
CA LYS A 230 21.18 19.81 -7.84
C LYS A 230 19.68 20.05 -8.08
N LEU A 231 19.01 20.63 -7.10
CA LEU A 231 17.62 21.08 -7.22
C LEU A 231 17.60 22.36 -8.06
N ARG A 232 17.22 22.22 -9.33
CA ARG A 232 17.06 23.35 -10.26
C ARG A 232 15.75 23.21 -10.99
N LEU A 233 15.11 24.33 -11.29
CA LEU A 233 13.92 24.35 -12.14
C LEU A 233 14.35 24.09 -13.57
N ARG A 234 13.75 23.06 -14.18
CA ARG A 234 13.97 22.74 -15.58
C ARG A 234 12.65 22.36 -16.21
N TYR A 235 12.23 23.12 -17.21
CA TYR A 235 10.99 22.90 -17.93
C TYR A 235 11.28 22.42 -19.35
N GLU A 236 10.54 21.40 -19.77
CA GLU A 236 10.54 20.90 -21.14
C GLU A 236 9.12 20.44 -21.51
N LYS A 237 8.56 21.01 -22.58
CA LYS A 237 7.17 20.74 -23.01
C LYS A 237 6.94 19.26 -23.34
N GLY A 238 7.93 18.56 -23.95
CA GLY A 238 7.85 17.14 -24.25
C GLY A 238 7.73 16.28 -22.97
N THR A 239 8.56 16.59 -21.99
CA THR A 239 8.51 15.94 -20.67
C THR A 239 7.18 16.19 -19.99
N LEU A 240 6.67 17.42 -19.95
CA LEU A 240 5.35 17.74 -19.37
C LEU A 240 4.25 16.88 -20.00
N ARG A 241 4.21 16.78 -21.33
CA ARG A 241 3.22 15.95 -22.03
C ARG A 241 3.33 14.47 -21.68
N SER A 242 4.56 13.94 -21.60
CA SER A 242 4.82 12.56 -21.23
C SER A 242 4.38 12.26 -19.78
N TYR A 243 4.69 13.16 -18.84
CA TYR A 243 4.24 13.02 -17.45
C TYR A 243 2.72 13.19 -17.33
N ALA A 244 2.13 14.18 -17.98
CA ALA A 244 0.70 14.39 -17.94
C ALA A 244 -0.10 13.18 -18.49
N SER A 245 0.36 12.57 -19.59
CA SER A 245 -0.27 11.37 -20.14
C SER A 245 -0.19 10.15 -19.21
N PHE A 246 0.90 10.04 -18.46
CA PHE A 246 1.10 9.00 -17.43
C PHE A 246 0.26 9.29 -16.17
N SER A 247 0.26 10.55 -15.72
CA SER A 247 -0.33 10.98 -14.45
C SER A 247 -1.85 11.16 -14.51
N TRP A 248 -2.41 11.56 -15.67
CA TRP A 248 -3.85 11.80 -15.80
C TRP A 248 -4.71 10.60 -15.43
N PRO A 249 -4.42 9.37 -15.92
CA PRO A 249 -5.20 8.19 -15.51
C PRO A 249 -5.05 7.85 -14.02
N LEU A 250 -3.88 8.13 -13.42
CA LEU A 250 -3.68 7.95 -11.98
C LEU A 250 -4.48 8.96 -11.16
N PHE A 251 -4.55 10.21 -11.61
CA PHE A 251 -5.40 11.23 -11.02
C PHE A 251 -6.87 10.81 -11.06
N VAL A 252 -7.36 10.30 -12.18
CA VAL A 252 -8.72 9.77 -12.32
C VAL A 252 -8.95 8.59 -11.38
N SER A 253 -7.97 7.69 -11.27
CA SER A 253 -8.05 6.55 -10.34
C SER A 253 -8.12 7.01 -8.88
N SER A 254 -7.30 7.99 -8.48
CA SER A 254 -7.32 8.57 -7.15
C SER A 254 -8.62 9.34 -6.88
N GLY A 255 -9.12 10.09 -7.86
CA GLY A 255 -10.42 10.77 -7.80
C GLY A 255 -11.57 9.79 -7.59
N ALA A 256 -11.59 8.67 -8.30
CA ALA A 256 -12.59 7.63 -8.10
C ALA A 256 -12.57 7.06 -6.66
N ARG A 257 -11.38 6.83 -6.09
CA ARG A 257 -11.24 6.41 -4.69
C ARG A 257 -11.76 7.45 -3.70
N VAL A 258 -11.47 8.74 -3.95
CA VAL A 258 -11.99 9.86 -3.14
C VAL A 258 -13.51 9.89 -3.20
N VAL A 259 -14.11 9.77 -4.38
CA VAL A 259 -15.57 9.75 -4.55
C VAL A 259 -16.18 8.58 -3.79
N ILE A 260 -15.63 7.37 -3.89
CA ILE A 260 -16.10 6.20 -3.12
C ILE A 260 -16.04 6.49 -1.61
N ALA A 261 -14.89 6.95 -1.11
CA ALA A 261 -14.68 7.18 0.31
C ALA A 261 -15.61 8.27 0.86
N GLN A 262 -15.74 9.41 0.17
CA GLN A 262 -16.58 10.53 0.61
C GLN A 262 -18.07 10.20 0.52
N SER A 263 -18.50 9.59 -0.59
CA SER A 263 -19.92 9.19 -0.72
C SER A 263 -20.31 8.11 0.30
N ALA A 264 -19.40 7.19 0.65
CA ALA A 264 -19.62 6.20 1.70
C ALA A 264 -19.88 6.87 3.06
N VAL A 265 -19.01 7.82 3.43
CA VAL A 265 -19.14 8.55 4.72
C VAL A 265 -20.41 9.38 4.73
N LEU A 266 -20.63 10.23 3.72
CA LEU A 266 -21.78 11.12 3.63
C LEU A 266 -23.11 10.36 3.63
N ALA A 267 -23.22 9.30 2.84
CA ALA A 267 -24.45 8.51 2.78
C ALA A 267 -24.72 7.75 4.08
N THR A 268 -23.65 7.23 4.72
CA THR A 268 -23.82 6.47 5.97
C THR A 268 -24.16 7.39 7.14
N GLU A 269 -23.46 8.51 7.28
CA GLU A 269 -23.71 9.48 8.34
C GLU A 269 -25.12 10.10 8.18
N GLY A 270 -25.45 10.52 6.96
CA GLY A 270 -26.75 11.16 6.69
C GLY A 270 -27.96 10.24 6.82
N HIS A 271 -27.81 8.93 6.60
CA HIS A 271 -28.93 7.98 6.65
C HIS A 271 -29.01 7.15 7.95
N LEU A 272 -27.87 6.67 8.43
CA LEU A 272 -27.76 5.74 9.56
C LEU A 272 -27.14 6.39 10.81
N GLY A 273 -26.64 7.62 10.68
CA GLY A 273 -26.02 8.37 11.77
C GLY A 273 -24.56 8.03 12.03
N LEU A 274 -23.96 8.79 12.94
CA LEU A 274 -22.53 8.78 13.24
C LEU A 274 -22.02 7.42 13.73
N ALA A 275 -22.84 6.67 14.49
CA ALA A 275 -22.45 5.35 14.99
C ALA A 275 -22.20 4.33 13.85
N ALA A 276 -23.04 4.36 12.81
CA ALA A 276 -22.87 3.51 11.64
C ALA A 276 -21.61 3.89 10.82
N ALA A 277 -21.36 5.19 10.65
CA ALA A 277 -20.13 5.67 10.02
C ALA A 277 -18.89 5.23 10.83
N GLY A 278 -18.98 5.25 12.18
CA GLY A 278 -17.95 4.72 13.07
C GLY A 278 -17.69 3.23 12.87
N ALA A 279 -18.74 2.42 12.68
CA ALA A 279 -18.61 0.98 12.42
C ALA A 279 -17.86 0.70 11.10
N ILE A 280 -18.15 1.45 10.02
CA ILE A 280 -17.44 1.37 8.74
C ILE A 280 -15.98 1.81 8.90
N ALA A 281 -15.74 2.91 9.62
CA ALA A 281 -14.37 3.41 9.84
C ALA A 281 -13.53 2.39 10.61
N LEU A 282 -14.09 1.75 11.65
CA LEU A 282 -13.42 0.67 12.38
C LEU A 282 -13.09 -0.50 11.47
N ALA A 283 -14.06 -0.98 10.69
CA ALA A 283 -13.87 -2.10 9.77
C ALA A 283 -12.79 -1.77 8.73
N SER A 284 -12.81 -0.58 8.14
CA SER A 284 -11.78 -0.12 7.19
C SER A 284 -10.40 -0.03 7.84
N THR A 285 -10.31 0.45 9.08
CA THR A 285 -9.05 0.53 9.81
C THR A 285 -8.43 -0.86 10.05
N ILE A 286 -9.25 -1.82 10.49
CA ILE A 286 -8.79 -3.18 10.75
C ILE A 286 -8.36 -3.86 9.43
N THR A 287 -9.17 -3.75 8.37
CA THR A 287 -8.83 -4.37 7.08
C THR A 287 -7.63 -3.73 6.40
N SER A 288 -7.32 -2.46 6.66
CA SER A 288 -6.13 -1.79 6.12
C SER A 288 -4.80 -2.45 6.52
N PHE A 289 -4.80 -3.32 7.55
CA PHE A 289 -3.62 -4.11 7.91
C PHE A 289 -3.23 -5.10 6.81
N THR A 290 -4.14 -5.54 5.95
CA THR A 290 -3.81 -6.34 4.77
C THR A 290 -2.97 -5.55 3.77
N ASP A 291 -3.30 -4.27 3.55
CA ASP A 291 -2.64 -3.39 2.58
C ASP A 291 -1.18 -3.07 2.96
N ARG A 292 -0.83 -3.17 4.24
CA ARG A 292 0.54 -2.85 4.70
C ARG A 292 1.61 -3.75 4.09
N VAL A 293 1.31 -5.05 3.95
CA VAL A 293 2.23 -6.01 3.33
C VAL A 293 2.35 -5.74 1.84
N ASP A 294 1.26 -5.38 1.21
CA ASP A 294 1.21 -5.01 -0.20
C ASP A 294 2.05 -3.78 -0.51
N HIS A 295 1.91 -2.73 0.28
CA HIS A 295 2.73 -1.52 0.17
C HIS A 295 4.21 -1.81 0.38
N LEU A 296 4.55 -2.72 1.31
CA LEU A 296 5.92 -3.12 1.56
C LEU A 296 6.53 -3.84 0.34
N ILE A 297 5.80 -4.82 -0.20
CA ILE A 297 6.25 -5.63 -1.34
C ILE A 297 6.34 -4.76 -2.60
N SER A 298 5.27 -4.08 -2.98
CA SER A 298 5.22 -3.24 -4.18
C SER A 298 6.21 -2.09 -4.11
N GLY A 299 6.29 -1.42 -2.96
CA GLY A 299 7.21 -0.31 -2.73
C GLY A 299 8.69 -0.73 -2.77
N THR A 300 9.03 -1.99 -2.54
CA THR A 300 10.41 -2.48 -2.65
C THR A 300 10.73 -2.98 -4.05
N LEU A 301 9.75 -3.63 -4.70
CA LEU A 301 9.96 -4.28 -5.98
C LEU A 301 9.85 -3.34 -7.17
N TYR A 302 9.18 -2.19 -7.06
CA TYR A 302 8.89 -1.33 -8.20
C TYR A 302 10.12 -0.93 -9.04
N PRO A 303 11.25 -0.49 -8.47
CA PRO A 303 12.44 -0.20 -9.26
C PRO A 303 13.01 -1.44 -9.99
N ALA A 304 12.92 -2.62 -9.34
CA ALA A 304 13.32 -3.88 -9.96
C ALA A 304 12.40 -4.27 -11.12
N ILE A 305 11.08 -4.08 -10.96
CA ILE A 305 10.08 -4.29 -12.01
C ILE A 305 10.37 -3.37 -13.20
N CYS A 306 10.66 -2.08 -12.96
CA CYS A 306 11.04 -1.14 -14.01
C CYS A 306 12.29 -1.57 -14.77
N SER A 307 13.26 -2.21 -14.08
CA SER A 307 14.51 -2.67 -14.72
C SER A 307 14.34 -3.85 -15.69
N ILE A 308 13.27 -4.63 -15.51
CA ILE A 308 12.98 -5.82 -16.33
C ILE A 308 11.73 -5.65 -17.19
N LYS A 309 11.22 -4.42 -17.36
CA LYS A 309 9.94 -4.12 -18.02
C LYS A 309 9.78 -4.72 -19.43
N GLU A 310 10.89 -4.89 -20.17
CA GLU A 310 10.90 -5.48 -21.50
C GLU A 310 10.91 -7.03 -21.49
N LYS A 311 11.22 -7.65 -20.35
CA LYS A 311 11.36 -9.11 -20.21
C LYS A 311 10.08 -9.71 -19.63
N THR A 312 9.05 -9.92 -20.47
CA THR A 312 7.71 -10.35 -20.04
C THR A 312 7.71 -11.63 -19.20
N ALA A 313 8.56 -12.62 -19.51
CA ALA A 313 8.64 -13.86 -18.72
C ALA A 313 9.14 -13.60 -17.29
N LEU A 314 10.16 -12.74 -17.11
CA LEU A 314 10.67 -12.36 -15.78
C LEU A 314 9.66 -11.49 -15.03
N LEU A 315 8.94 -10.60 -15.74
CA LEU A 315 7.86 -9.82 -15.15
C LEU A 315 6.75 -10.73 -14.61
N HIS A 316 6.34 -11.72 -15.40
CA HIS A 316 5.31 -12.69 -14.98
C HIS A 316 5.75 -13.50 -13.75
N GLU A 317 6.99 -14.02 -13.76
CA GLU A 317 7.56 -14.73 -12.61
C GLU A 317 7.58 -13.83 -11.35
N SER A 318 8.07 -12.60 -11.50
CA SER A 318 8.10 -11.60 -10.41
C SER A 318 6.70 -11.30 -9.87
N PHE A 319 5.72 -11.12 -10.77
CA PHE A 319 4.33 -10.89 -10.42
C PHE A 319 3.76 -12.05 -9.59
N VAL A 320 3.85 -13.28 -10.11
CA VAL A 320 3.29 -14.45 -9.44
C VAL A 320 3.92 -14.66 -8.06
N LYS A 321 5.25 -14.58 -7.95
CA LYS A 321 5.96 -14.79 -6.68
C LYS A 321 5.63 -13.70 -5.65
N SER A 322 5.66 -12.42 -6.04
CA SER A 322 5.37 -11.31 -5.12
C SER A 322 3.91 -11.31 -4.65
N ASN A 323 2.97 -11.60 -5.56
CA ASN A 323 1.57 -11.70 -5.18
C ASN A 323 1.31 -12.88 -4.25
N ARG A 324 1.91 -14.06 -4.50
CA ARG A 324 1.80 -15.21 -3.59
C ARG A 324 2.32 -14.91 -2.19
N LEU A 325 3.43 -14.20 -2.05
CA LEU A 325 3.95 -13.78 -0.74
C LEU A 325 2.95 -12.88 0.01
N ALA A 326 2.32 -11.93 -0.67
CA ALA A 326 1.30 -11.07 -0.05
C ALA A 326 0.05 -11.86 0.33
N LEU A 327 -0.38 -12.80 -0.51
CA LEU A 327 -1.56 -13.64 -0.25
C LEU A 327 -1.37 -14.59 0.94
N MET A 328 -0.13 -15.00 1.27
CA MET A 328 0.16 -15.78 2.48
C MET A 328 -0.19 -15.02 3.78
N TRP A 329 -0.31 -13.71 3.71
CA TRP A 329 -0.76 -12.85 4.79
C TRP A 329 -2.23 -12.46 4.63
N ALA A 330 -2.61 -11.89 3.47
CA ALA A 330 -3.91 -11.28 3.25
C ALA A 330 -5.07 -12.28 3.33
N VAL A 331 -4.89 -13.50 2.80
CA VAL A 331 -5.94 -14.53 2.80
C VAL A 331 -6.22 -15.05 4.22
N PRO A 332 -5.22 -15.51 5.01
CA PRO A 332 -5.47 -15.93 6.38
C PRO A 332 -6.00 -14.81 7.27
N PHE A 333 -5.48 -13.59 7.12
CA PHE A 333 -5.93 -12.45 7.91
C PHE A 333 -7.40 -12.12 7.62
N GLY A 334 -7.78 -12.02 6.33
CA GLY A 334 -9.16 -11.74 5.94
C GLY A 334 -10.13 -12.86 6.36
N ALA A 335 -9.75 -14.14 6.16
CA ALA A 335 -10.55 -15.28 6.60
C ALA A 335 -10.66 -15.33 8.14
N GLY A 336 -9.57 -15.08 8.84
CA GLY A 336 -9.55 -15.01 10.31
C GLY A 336 -10.43 -13.86 10.81
N LEU A 337 -10.33 -12.67 10.22
CA LEU A 337 -11.19 -11.54 10.57
C LEU A 337 -12.66 -11.88 10.39
N THR A 338 -13.05 -12.50 9.26
CA THR A 338 -14.41 -12.95 9.00
C THR A 338 -14.90 -13.96 10.06
N LEU A 339 -14.04 -14.90 10.43
CA LEU A 339 -14.39 -16.00 11.33
C LEU A 339 -14.46 -15.56 12.80
N PHE A 340 -13.59 -14.64 13.22
CA PHE A 340 -13.43 -14.23 14.63
C PHE A 340 -13.89 -12.81 14.94
N CYS A 341 -14.53 -12.08 14.00
CA CYS A 341 -14.99 -10.70 14.26
C CYS A 341 -15.98 -10.59 15.41
N SER A 342 -16.88 -11.56 15.59
CA SER A 342 -17.80 -11.59 16.72
C SER A 342 -17.07 -11.77 18.06
N ASP A 343 -16.03 -12.60 18.09
CA ASP A 343 -15.20 -12.81 19.27
C ASP A 343 -14.35 -11.57 19.56
N LEU A 344 -13.81 -10.94 18.52
CA LEU A 344 -13.07 -9.68 18.62
C LEU A 344 -13.93 -8.59 19.25
N VAL A 345 -15.19 -8.47 18.83
CA VAL A 345 -16.13 -7.49 19.39
C VAL A 345 -16.47 -7.86 20.82
N ARG A 346 -16.85 -9.11 21.09
CA ARG A 346 -17.31 -9.54 22.40
C ARG A 346 -16.21 -9.50 23.47
N PHE A 347 -15.01 -9.95 23.17
CA PHE A 347 -13.94 -10.12 24.15
C PHE A 347 -12.80 -9.10 24.03
N GLY A 348 -12.69 -8.38 22.89
CA GLY A 348 -11.58 -7.48 22.62
C GLY A 348 -11.95 -6.01 22.69
N ILE A 349 -12.81 -5.53 21.77
CA ILE A 349 -13.08 -4.09 21.60
C ILE A 349 -14.37 -3.61 22.27
N GLY A 350 -15.25 -4.53 22.73
CA GLY A 350 -16.47 -4.24 23.46
C GLY A 350 -17.75 -4.32 22.63
N GLU A 351 -18.85 -4.69 23.31
CA GLU A 351 -20.18 -4.91 22.71
C GLU A 351 -20.78 -3.69 22.01
N GLN A 352 -20.31 -2.50 22.33
CA GLN A 352 -20.69 -1.26 21.61
C GLN A 352 -20.43 -1.31 20.11
N TRP A 353 -19.49 -2.18 19.67
CA TRP A 353 -19.13 -2.37 18.29
C TRP A 353 -19.86 -3.52 17.59
N ARG A 354 -20.88 -4.10 18.23
CA ARG A 354 -21.69 -5.18 17.65
C ARG A 354 -22.26 -4.86 16.25
N PRO A 355 -22.71 -3.62 15.95
CA PRO A 355 -23.16 -3.26 14.60
C PRO A 355 -22.05 -3.36 13.53
N ALA A 356 -20.78 -3.32 13.92
CA ALA A 356 -19.65 -3.46 13.00
C ALA A 356 -19.37 -4.92 12.58
N VAL A 357 -19.90 -5.93 13.28
CA VAL A 357 -19.59 -7.36 13.03
C VAL A 357 -19.90 -7.75 11.58
N GLU A 358 -21.07 -7.39 11.07
CA GLU A 358 -21.48 -7.75 9.71
C GLU A 358 -20.59 -7.07 8.64
N VAL A 359 -20.22 -5.81 8.88
CA VAL A 359 -19.29 -5.08 8.01
C VAL A 359 -17.91 -5.73 8.06
N LEU A 360 -17.41 -6.09 9.24
CA LEU A 360 -16.12 -6.77 9.42
C LEU A 360 -16.08 -8.13 8.72
N GLN A 361 -17.17 -8.91 8.76
CA GLN A 361 -17.27 -10.19 8.07
C GLN A 361 -17.09 -10.03 6.56
N VAL A 362 -17.84 -9.12 5.96
CA VAL A 362 -17.80 -8.89 4.51
C VAL A 362 -16.46 -8.25 4.10
N TYR A 363 -15.95 -7.32 4.90
CA TYR A 363 -14.67 -6.68 4.65
C TYR A 363 -13.51 -7.67 4.76
N GLY A 364 -13.56 -8.63 5.69
CA GLY A 364 -12.57 -9.69 5.80
C GLY A 364 -12.51 -10.57 4.54
N ILE A 365 -13.68 -11.06 4.07
CA ILE A 365 -13.76 -11.83 2.81
C ILE A 365 -13.30 -10.97 1.63
N SER A 366 -13.78 -9.72 1.55
CA SER A 366 -13.43 -8.79 0.47
C SER A 366 -11.93 -8.50 0.46
N ALA A 367 -11.28 -8.33 1.62
CA ALA A 367 -9.85 -8.13 1.73
C ALA A 367 -9.09 -9.35 1.22
N ALA A 368 -9.44 -10.58 1.64
CA ALA A 368 -8.79 -11.80 1.16
C ALA A 368 -8.85 -11.93 -0.36
N ILE A 369 -10.01 -11.66 -0.97
CA ILE A 369 -10.23 -11.80 -2.41
C ILE A 369 -9.59 -10.64 -3.19
N SER A 370 -9.68 -9.41 -2.70
CA SER A 370 -9.18 -8.21 -3.38
C SER A 370 -7.66 -8.19 -3.51
N HIS A 371 -6.94 -8.95 -2.67
CA HIS A 371 -5.49 -9.04 -2.73
C HIS A 371 -4.99 -10.00 -3.84
N ILE A 372 -5.88 -10.79 -4.45
CA ILE A 372 -5.51 -11.62 -5.60
C ILE A 372 -5.16 -10.70 -6.77
N GLY A 373 -3.87 -10.68 -7.14
CA GLY A 373 -3.35 -9.82 -8.20
C GLY A 373 -3.26 -8.34 -7.83
N PHE A 374 -3.23 -7.96 -6.56
CA PHE A 374 -3.23 -6.56 -6.10
C PHE A 374 -2.14 -5.68 -6.73
N ASN A 375 -0.95 -6.25 -6.91
CA ASN A 375 0.23 -5.54 -7.41
C ASN A 375 0.26 -5.36 -8.95
N TRP A 376 -0.82 -5.67 -9.64
CA TRP A 376 -0.93 -5.56 -11.10
C TRP A 376 -0.63 -4.16 -11.63
N ASP A 377 -1.01 -3.15 -10.86
CA ASP A 377 -0.81 -1.73 -11.18
C ASP A 377 0.66 -1.33 -11.26
N ALA A 378 1.53 -1.90 -10.41
CA ALA A 378 2.96 -1.65 -10.44
C ALA A 378 3.60 -2.12 -11.76
N TYR A 379 3.13 -3.24 -12.32
CA TYR A 379 3.63 -3.77 -13.59
C TYR A 379 3.16 -2.95 -14.79
N TYR A 380 1.94 -2.47 -14.77
CA TYR A 380 1.42 -1.55 -15.78
C TYR A 380 2.11 -0.18 -15.72
N ARG A 381 2.29 0.37 -14.52
CA ARG A 381 3.05 1.63 -14.32
C ARG A 381 4.49 1.52 -14.80
N ALA A 382 5.16 0.39 -14.54
CA ALA A 382 6.53 0.16 -15.00
C ALA A 382 6.64 0.15 -16.53
N ARG A 383 5.59 -0.25 -17.24
CA ARG A 383 5.49 -0.14 -18.71
C ARG A 383 5.07 1.25 -19.19
N GLY A 384 4.70 2.15 -18.29
CA GLY A 384 4.19 3.47 -18.64
C GLY A 384 2.72 3.47 -19.07
N GLU A 385 2.01 2.36 -18.88
CA GLU A 385 0.60 2.19 -19.24
C GLU A 385 -0.28 2.36 -18.01
N THR A 386 -0.90 3.55 -17.83
CA THR A 386 -1.70 3.85 -16.63
C THR A 386 -3.22 3.82 -16.87
N ARG A 387 -3.66 3.79 -18.13
CA ARG A 387 -5.09 3.75 -18.50
C ARG A 387 -5.87 2.59 -17.86
N PRO A 388 -5.36 1.34 -17.82
CA PRO A 388 -6.06 0.23 -17.19
C PRO A 388 -6.51 0.49 -15.76
N MET A 389 -5.69 1.22 -14.98
CA MET A 389 -5.99 1.55 -13.60
C MET A 389 -7.16 2.53 -13.49
N ALA A 390 -7.18 3.57 -14.36
CA ALA A 390 -8.29 4.52 -14.41
C ALA A 390 -9.61 3.81 -14.77
N VAL A 391 -9.60 2.96 -15.78
CA VAL A 391 -10.78 2.22 -16.22
C VAL A 391 -11.31 1.31 -15.11
N ALA A 392 -10.46 0.53 -14.47
CA ALA A 392 -10.84 -0.34 -13.37
C ALA A 392 -11.39 0.45 -12.17
N SER A 393 -10.77 1.60 -11.83
CA SER A 393 -11.21 2.45 -10.72
C SER A 393 -12.54 3.15 -11.02
N ILE A 394 -12.76 3.63 -12.25
CA ILE A 394 -14.05 4.21 -12.66
C ILE A 394 -15.15 3.14 -12.62
N ALA A 395 -14.89 1.95 -13.16
CA ALA A 395 -15.86 0.86 -13.13
C ALA A 395 -16.24 0.48 -11.69
N ALA A 396 -15.25 0.41 -10.79
CA ALA A 396 -15.47 0.16 -9.37
C ALA A 396 -16.29 1.29 -8.71
N MET A 397 -15.98 2.56 -9.02
CA MET A 397 -16.73 3.72 -8.52
C MET A 397 -18.19 3.69 -8.99
N VAL A 398 -18.42 3.46 -10.28
CA VAL A 398 -19.78 3.36 -10.83
C VAL A 398 -20.54 2.20 -10.18
N ALA A 399 -19.91 1.03 -10.04
CA ALA A 399 -20.51 -0.10 -9.35
C ALA A 399 -20.88 0.23 -7.90
N PHE A 400 -19.99 0.91 -7.16
CA PHE A 400 -20.26 1.33 -5.79
C PHE A 400 -21.42 2.32 -5.69
N LEU A 401 -21.44 3.36 -6.54
CA LEU A 401 -22.51 4.36 -6.56
C LEU A 401 -23.86 3.76 -6.99
N ALA A 402 -23.84 2.81 -7.94
CA ALA A 402 -25.04 2.17 -8.46
C ALA A 402 -25.59 1.05 -7.55
N THR A 403 -24.75 0.44 -6.72
CA THR A 403 -25.19 -0.69 -5.86
C THR A 403 -24.97 -0.41 -4.38
N GLY A 404 -23.78 0.06 -3.97
CA GLY A 404 -23.42 0.26 -2.58
C GLY A 404 -24.27 1.32 -1.90
N ILE A 405 -24.47 2.47 -2.56
CA ILE A 405 -25.29 3.56 -2.02
C ILE A 405 -26.78 3.17 -1.97
N PRO A 406 -27.43 2.67 -3.03
CA PRO A 406 -28.83 2.24 -2.93
C PRO A 406 -29.05 1.11 -1.92
N LEU A 407 -28.17 0.12 -1.88
CA LEU A 407 -28.29 -0.97 -0.90
C LEU A 407 -28.12 -0.47 0.55
N LEU A 408 -27.29 0.54 0.78
CA LEU A 408 -27.18 1.20 2.08
C LEU A 408 -28.54 1.80 2.54
N PHE A 409 -29.24 2.49 1.64
CA PHE A 409 -30.52 3.11 1.94
C PHE A 409 -31.64 2.07 2.20
N VAL A 410 -31.59 0.91 1.54
CA VAL A 410 -32.63 -0.12 1.66
C VAL A 410 -32.34 -1.10 2.80
N TYR A 411 -31.10 -1.53 2.97
CA TYR A 411 -30.72 -2.61 3.90
C TYR A 411 -29.72 -2.17 4.99
N GLY A 412 -29.45 -0.87 5.13
CA GLY A 412 -28.52 -0.33 6.12
C GLY A 412 -27.08 -0.82 5.92
N LEU A 413 -26.37 -1.09 7.03
CA LEU A 413 -24.97 -1.53 7.01
C LEU A 413 -24.75 -2.85 6.26
N ARG A 414 -25.71 -3.78 6.30
CA ARG A 414 -25.65 -5.03 5.51
C ARG A 414 -25.61 -4.74 4.02
N GLY A 415 -26.54 -3.89 3.57
CA GLY A 415 -26.60 -3.47 2.18
C GLY A 415 -25.32 -2.76 1.72
N PHE A 416 -24.78 -1.88 2.56
CA PHE A 416 -23.51 -1.24 2.31
C PHE A 416 -22.37 -2.26 2.14
N ALA A 417 -22.27 -3.24 3.05
CA ALA A 417 -21.24 -4.27 2.99
C ALA A 417 -21.33 -5.11 1.71
N VAL A 418 -22.54 -5.51 1.30
CA VAL A 418 -22.79 -6.20 0.02
C VAL A 418 -22.37 -5.32 -1.16
N GLY A 419 -22.71 -4.04 -1.14
CA GLY A 419 -22.32 -3.09 -2.19
C GLY A 419 -20.80 -2.96 -2.34
N VAL A 420 -20.07 -2.91 -1.21
CA VAL A 420 -18.59 -2.92 -1.22
C VAL A 420 -18.04 -4.23 -1.80
N ALA A 421 -18.65 -5.38 -1.47
CA ALA A 421 -18.24 -6.65 -2.06
C ALA A 421 -18.47 -6.70 -3.58
N LEU A 422 -19.61 -6.20 -4.06
CA LEU A 422 -19.94 -6.09 -5.49
C LEU A 422 -18.94 -5.15 -6.21
N GLN A 423 -18.65 -4.00 -5.62
CA GLN A 423 -17.62 -3.07 -6.13
C GLN A 423 -16.26 -3.74 -6.22
N GLY A 424 -15.86 -4.50 -5.18
CA GLY A 424 -14.61 -5.26 -5.16
C GLY A 424 -14.57 -6.34 -6.24
N PHE A 425 -15.69 -7.03 -6.48
CA PHE A 425 -15.81 -8.04 -7.55
C PHE A 425 -15.68 -7.42 -8.94
N VAL A 426 -16.31 -6.27 -9.19
CA VAL A 426 -16.15 -5.53 -10.46
C VAL A 426 -14.69 -5.12 -10.65
N HIS A 427 -14.06 -4.55 -9.63
CA HIS A 427 -12.66 -4.15 -9.70
C HIS A 427 -11.73 -5.35 -9.97
N LEU A 428 -11.96 -6.51 -9.31
CA LEU A 428 -11.22 -7.75 -9.55
C LEU A 428 -11.41 -8.26 -10.98
N SER A 429 -12.61 -8.19 -11.54
CA SER A 429 -12.90 -8.62 -12.90
C SER A 429 -12.10 -7.84 -13.94
N PHE A 430 -12.04 -6.51 -13.81
CA PHE A 430 -11.20 -5.66 -14.65
C PHE A 430 -9.70 -5.97 -14.45
N ARG A 431 -9.26 -6.17 -13.21
CA ARG A 431 -7.89 -6.56 -12.88
C ARG A 431 -7.50 -7.86 -13.57
N VAL A 432 -8.33 -8.91 -13.48
CA VAL A 432 -8.08 -10.19 -14.14
C VAL A 432 -8.03 -10.05 -15.65
N HIS A 433 -8.93 -9.25 -16.22
CA HIS A 433 -8.93 -8.96 -17.67
C HIS A 433 -7.58 -8.35 -18.09
N TYR A 434 -7.14 -7.30 -17.42
CA TYR A 434 -5.87 -6.64 -17.73
C TYR A 434 -4.64 -7.51 -17.42
N LEU A 435 -4.69 -8.32 -16.35
CA LEU A 435 -3.60 -9.27 -16.06
C LEU A 435 -3.42 -10.30 -17.18
N ARG A 436 -4.53 -10.80 -17.77
CA ARG A 436 -4.47 -11.70 -18.93
C ARG A 436 -3.93 -11.02 -20.17
N GLN A 437 -4.20 -9.74 -20.37
CA GLN A 437 -3.58 -8.95 -21.47
C GLN A 437 -2.08 -8.77 -21.26
N LEU A 438 -1.65 -8.49 -20.02
CA LEU A 438 -0.24 -8.28 -19.69
C LEU A 438 0.56 -9.59 -19.69
N PHE A 439 -0.04 -10.66 -19.19
CA PHE A 439 0.52 -12.00 -19.04
C PHE A 439 -0.41 -13.06 -19.62
N PRO A 440 -0.32 -13.38 -20.92
CA PRO A 440 -1.21 -14.37 -21.56
C PRO A 440 -1.19 -15.75 -20.89
N ALA A 441 -0.06 -16.12 -20.27
CA ALA A 441 0.08 -17.38 -19.53
C ALA A 441 -0.48 -17.33 -18.09
N PHE A 442 -1.09 -16.21 -17.66
CA PHE A 442 -1.63 -16.09 -16.32
C PHE A 442 -2.93 -16.85 -16.14
N ASP A 443 -2.87 -17.93 -15.38
CA ASP A 443 -4.04 -18.71 -14.98
C ASP A 443 -4.55 -18.23 -13.61
N PHE A 444 -5.61 -17.40 -13.64
CA PHE A 444 -6.22 -16.85 -12.44
C PHE A 444 -6.76 -17.93 -11.50
N VAL A 445 -7.42 -18.97 -12.02
CA VAL A 445 -8.04 -20.02 -11.19
C VAL A 445 -6.96 -20.79 -10.43
N ARG A 446 -5.91 -21.20 -11.13
CA ARG A 446 -4.78 -21.89 -10.52
C ARG A 446 -4.04 -21.01 -9.50
N HIS A 447 -3.90 -19.72 -9.78
CA HIS A 447 -3.25 -18.77 -8.87
C HIS A 447 -4.09 -18.55 -7.61
N ALA A 448 -5.40 -18.31 -7.76
CA ALA A 448 -6.33 -18.11 -6.65
C ALA A 448 -6.49 -19.38 -5.80
N SER A 449 -6.66 -20.56 -6.41
CA SER A 449 -6.79 -21.81 -5.67
C SER A 449 -5.55 -22.12 -4.81
N ARG A 450 -4.35 -21.90 -5.36
CA ARG A 450 -3.10 -22.05 -4.58
C ARG A 450 -2.98 -21.07 -3.43
N ALA A 451 -3.47 -19.85 -3.60
CA ALA A 451 -3.46 -18.84 -2.55
C ALA A 451 -4.43 -19.15 -1.41
N LEU A 452 -5.60 -19.72 -1.72
CA LEU A 452 -6.64 -20.09 -0.76
C LEU A 452 -6.37 -21.42 -0.06
N ALA A 453 -5.74 -22.37 -0.75
CA ALA A 453 -5.55 -23.74 -0.28
C ALA A 453 -4.94 -23.87 1.13
N PRO A 454 -3.92 -23.09 1.54
CA PRO A 454 -3.35 -23.20 2.88
C PRO A 454 -4.32 -22.84 4.01
N THR A 455 -5.29 -21.96 3.74
CA THR A 455 -6.21 -21.40 4.75
C THR A 455 -7.47 -22.26 4.91
N ILE A 456 -7.89 -22.97 3.86
CA ILE A 456 -9.13 -23.76 3.86
C ILE A 456 -9.18 -24.82 4.97
N PRO A 457 -8.12 -25.62 5.24
CA PRO A 457 -8.18 -26.63 6.29
C PRO A 457 -8.41 -26.01 7.69
N GLY A 458 -7.75 -24.91 8.00
CA GLY A 458 -7.94 -24.17 9.26
C GLY A 458 -9.37 -23.64 9.40
N LEU A 459 -9.91 -23.07 8.32
CA LEU A 459 -11.28 -22.56 8.28
C LEU A 459 -12.31 -23.69 8.50
N VAL A 460 -12.19 -24.78 7.76
CA VAL A 460 -13.10 -25.94 7.86
C VAL A 460 -13.05 -26.56 9.25
N LEU A 461 -11.84 -26.70 9.82
CA LEU A 461 -11.67 -27.30 11.14
C LEU A 461 -12.34 -26.46 12.23
N VAL A 462 -12.16 -25.14 12.22
CA VAL A 462 -12.82 -24.25 13.20
C VAL A 462 -14.32 -24.25 13.03
N LEU A 463 -14.83 -24.22 11.80
CA LEU A 463 -16.27 -24.30 11.53
C LEU A 463 -16.87 -25.64 12.00
N ALA A 464 -16.16 -26.75 11.79
CA ALA A 464 -16.58 -28.07 12.29
C ALA A 464 -16.60 -28.11 13.83
N LEU A 465 -15.58 -27.56 14.48
CA LEU A 465 -15.56 -27.46 15.96
C LEU A 465 -16.73 -26.62 16.48
N ARG A 466 -17.06 -25.52 15.81
CA ARG A 466 -18.21 -24.68 16.18
C ARG A 466 -19.56 -25.37 15.98
N ALA A 467 -19.66 -26.26 15.01
CA ALA A 467 -20.89 -27.02 14.75
C ALA A 467 -21.16 -28.12 15.81
N VAL A 468 -20.11 -28.65 16.45
CA VAL A 468 -20.20 -29.74 17.44
C VAL A 468 -19.99 -29.25 18.88
N GLY A 469 -19.41 -28.06 19.02
CA GLY A 469 -19.00 -27.51 20.34
C GLY A 469 -20.15 -27.02 21.22
N PRO A 470 -19.87 -26.79 22.53
CA PRO A 470 -20.84 -26.27 23.46
C PRO A 470 -21.34 -24.87 23.04
N GLY A 471 -22.64 -24.59 23.26
CA GLY A 471 -23.28 -23.32 22.88
C GLY A 471 -22.69 -22.08 23.58
N ASP A 472 -22.06 -22.24 24.75
CA ASP A 472 -21.50 -21.12 25.51
C ASP A 472 -20.08 -20.80 25.04
N ARG A 473 -19.96 -19.62 24.45
CA ARG A 473 -18.69 -19.12 23.92
C ARG A 473 -17.88 -18.39 24.98
N THR A 474 -16.69 -18.89 25.27
CA THR A 474 -15.74 -18.30 26.22
C THR A 474 -14.51 -17.74 25.53
N LEU A 475 -13.80 -16.79 26.17
CA LEU A 475 -12.54 -16.25 25.66
C LEU A 475 -11.49 -17.34 25.43
N GLY A 476 -11.39 -18.32 26.35
CA GLY A 476 -10.44 -19.42 26.23
C GLY A 476 -10.69 -20.27 24.99
N LEU A 477 -11.97 -20.56 24.69
CA LEU A 477 -12.37 -21.30 23.49
C LEU A 477 -12.08 -20.51 22.21
N ALA A 478 -12.37 -19.18 22.20
CA ALA A 478 -12.09 -18.30 21.07
C ALA A 478 -10.59 -18.22 20.78
N LEU A 479 -9.75 -18.08 21.82
CA LEU A 479 -8.29 -18.05 21.66
C LEU A 479 -7.73 -19.41 21.23
N GLY A 480 -8.29 -20.53 21.74
CA GLY A 480 -7.91 -21.89 21.32
C GLY A 480 -8.21 -22.15 19.85
N GLU A 481 -9.42 -21.76 19.39
CA GLU A 481 -9.79 -21.84 17.97
C GLU A 481 -8.93 -20.94 17.09
N LEU A 482 -8.61 -19.72 17.55
CA LEU A 482 -7.72 -18.81 16.82
C LEU A 482 -6.30 -19.39 16.69
N ALA A 483 -5.76 -19.93 17.79
CA ALA A 483 -4.45 -20.59 17.76
C ALA A 483 -4.43 -21.81 16.83
N LEU A 484 -5.50 -22.61 16.84
CA LEU A 484 -5.67 -23.74 15.94
C LEU A 484 -5.74 -23.29 14.48
N PHE A 485 -6.56 -22.27 14.17
CA PHE A 485 -6.66 -21.68 12.83
C PHE A 485 -5.30 -21.20 12.32
N VAL A 486 -4.59 -20.44 13.13
CA VAL A 486 -3.25 -19.90 12.78
C VAL A 486 -2.25 -21.04 12.61
N GLY A 487 -2.24 -22.02 13.51
CA GLY A 487 -1.31 -23.16 13.47
C GLY A 487 -1.52 -24.05 12.24
N VAL A 488 -2.78 -24.41 11.93
CA VAL A 488 -3.12 -25.23 10.75
C VAL A 488 -2.82 -24.46 9.45
N THR A 489 -3.14 -23.18 9.41
CA THR A 489 -2.85 -22.34 8.23
C THR A 489 -1.35 -22.15 8.01
N ALA A 490 -0.58 -21.94 9.09
CA ALA A 490 0.88 -21.84 9.01
C ALA A 490 1.51 -23.15 8.52
N ALA A 491 1.05 -24.29 9.04
CA ALA A 491 1.50 -25.61 8.59
C ALA A 491 1.13 -25.87 7.11
N GLY A 492 -0.09 -25.54 6.70
CA GLY A 492 -0.54 -25.61 5.31
C GLY A 492 0.29 -24.73 4.38
N THR A 493 0.58 -23.50 4.81
CA THR A 493 1.44 -22.56 4.06
C THR A 493 2.86 -23.10 3.93
N TRP A 494 3.42 -23.60 5.01
CA TRP A 494 4.75 -24.23 4.98
C TRP A 494 4.79 -25.44 4.04
N TYR A 495 3.78 -26.30 4.09
CA TYR A 495 3.71 -27.50 3.24
C TYR A 495 3.60 -27.15 1.76
N LEU A 496 2.68 -26.26 1.41
CA LEU A 496 2.37 -25.92 0.01
C LEU A 496 3.34 -24.91 -0.62
N GLU A 497 3.95 -24.03 0.19
CA GLU A 497 4.74 -22.88 -0.27
C GLU A 497 6.19 -22.91 0.22
N SER A 498 6.67 -24.06 0.75
CA SER A 498 8.03 -24.20 1.28
C SER A 498 9.13 -23.81 0.30
N GLY A 499 8.94 -24.09 -1.01
CA GLY A 499 9.87 -23.69 -2.06
C GLY A 499 10.03 -22.17 -2.14
N LEU A 500 8.93 -21.43 -2.19
CA LEU A 500 8.93 -19.97 -2.26
C LEU A 500 9.47 -19.35 -0.96
N LEU A 501 9.10 -19.91 0.20
CA LEU A 501 9.60 -19.45 1.50
C LEU A 501 11.10 -19.68 1.65
N ARG A 502 11.63 -20.83 1.23
CA ARG A 502 13.07 -21.11 1.22
C ARG A 502 13.83 -20.21 0.25
N GLU A 503 13.27 -19.99 -0.95
CA GLU A 503 13.83 -19.04 -1.92
C GLU A 503 13.91 -17.64 -1.30
N ALA A 504 12.83 -17.14 -0.73
CA ALA A 504 12.81 -15.83 -0.05
C ALA A 504 13.82 -15.78 1.11
N ALA A 505 13.88 -16.84 1.95
CA ALA A 505 14.83 -16.95 3.05
C ALA A 505 16.28 -17.00 2.57
N SER A 506 16.58 -17.68 1.45
CA SER A 506 17.94 -17.77 0.90
C SER A 506 18.47 -16.41 0.48
N TYR A 507 17.63 -15.53 -0.08
CA TYR A 507 18.01 -14.16 -0.41
C TYR A 507 18.31 -13.30 0.84
N VAL A 508 17.68 -13.61 1.96
CA VAL A 508 17.92 -12.93 3.25
C VAL A 508 19.19 -13.48 3.91
N SER A 509 19.43 -14.79 3.84
CA SER A 509 20.57 -15.46 4.49
C SER A 509 21.90 -15.36 3.73
N ALA A 510 21.88 -15.09 2.43
CA ALA A 510 23.09 -14.83 1.63
C ALA A 510 23.94 -13.64 2.13
N ARG A 511 23.74 -13.20 3.35
CA ARG A 511 24.34 -12.06 4.06
C ARG A 511 25.73 -12.30 4.65
N ARG A 512 26.29 -13.50 4.58
CA ARG A 512 27.67 -13.73 5.04
C ARG A 512 28.63 -13.50 3.87
N PRO A 513 29.39 -12.37 3.83
CA PRO A 513 30.53 -12.30 2.92
C PRO A 513 31.52 -13.40 3.33
N ALA A 514 31.99 -14.15 2.36
CA ALA A 514 33.08 -15.12 2.52
C ALA A 514 34.40 -14.39 2.90
N LYS A 515 34.47 -13.81 4.10
CA LYS A 515 35.67 -13.21 4.71
C LYS A 515 36.25 -14.05 5.85
N ALA A 516 35.84 -15.30 6.00
CA ALA A 516 36.32 -16.17 7.07
C ALA A 516 37.04 -17.44 6.59
N ARG A 517 37.50 -17.52 5.32
CA ARG A 517 38.29 -18.67 4.84
C ARG A 517 39.63 -18.31 4.18
N ALA A 518 40.13 -17.11 4.36
CA ALA A 518 41.45 -16.70 3.87
C ALA A 518 42.41 -16.39 5.03
N GLY A 519 42.39 -17.16 6.12
CA GLY A 519 43.20 -16.91 7.30
C GLY A 519 43.62 -18.13 8.08
N ILE A 520 43.65 -19.32 7.44
CA ILE A 520 44.32 -20.51 8.01
C ILE A 520 45.00 -21.23 6.84
N ASN A 521 46.09 -20.69 6.36
CA ASN A 521 47.22 -21.31 5.65
C ASN A 521 48.18 -20.18 5.23
N ALA A 522 49.00 -19.74 6.18
CA ALA A 522 50.30 -19.15 6.03
C ALA A 522 51.09 -19.37 7.31
#